data_2301883ec5564444ef213bd96d02bf61
#
_entry.id   2301883ec5564444ef213bd96d02bf61
#
_cell.length_a   1.000
_cell.length_b   1.000
_cell.length_c   1.000
_cell.angle_alpha   90.00
_cell.angle_beta   90.00
_cell.angle_gamma   90.00
#
_symmetry.space_group_name_H-M   'P 1'
#
loop_
_entity.id
_entity.type
_entity.pdbx_description
1 polymer ?
#
loop_
_entity_poly.entity_id
_entity_poly.type
_entity_poly.pdbx_seq_one_letter_code
_entity_poly.pdbx_strand_id
1 'polypeptide(L)'
;MIIFTSICTNYAHKARTLAESVKKNIPDAKFLVCLTEREVPKSMECPYFDEVILSKDMWEGNFNRYIYKHAIVEASTSVKGHFFKYIIEHYPNEDKFVYLDPDCFVYSDFVELRELLNTRPIVLCPHLLQPGNIDMELSSTAHGVYNLGFLAVNRSDEAIRFINWWADRLYLFCYDDIARGIFTDQKWIDLAPCFFDVEIFKHRGYDFATWSLLDCGMTEEDGKFFVKGDPLRFIHFSGYGATIEKCMNDWLPEGDHPFRKLYSEYSKLHDKNNEDGVSKTPWSYSQYYSGEKIDDKLRVEYRKNNDVMFSIDDPFALNNKEVKQILKKKEKTIMARGREYLKVNGVKKTFLKLVRVFKK
;
A
#
# COMPACT_ATOMS: atom_id res chain seq x y z
N MET A 1 0.99 21.46 2.32
CA MET A 1 1.30 20.00 2.43
C MET A 1 0.13 19.19 1.94
N ILE A 2 0.38 18.13 1.16
CA ILE A 2 -0.63 17.17 0.76
C ILE A 2 -0.45 15.90 1.59
N ILE A 3 -1.55 15.42 2.20
CA ILE A 3 -1.66 14.09 2.79
C ILE A 3 -2.62 13.29 1.93
N PHE A 4 -2.30 12.04 1.62
CA PHE A 4 -3.17 11.21 0.81
C PHE A 4 -3.21 9.77 1.28
N THR A 5 -4.26 9.07 0.88
CA THR A 5 -4.41 7.63 1.05
C THR A 5 -4.81 6.96 -0.26
N SER A 6 -4.56 5.65 -0.39
CA SER A 6 -4.91 4.84 -1.56
C SER A 6 -5.82 3.69 -1.16
N ILE A 7 -7.01 3.64 -1.75
CA ILE A 7 -8.06 2.69 -1.35
C ILE A 7 -8.84 2.14 -2.55
N CYS A 8 -9.58 1.05 -2.29
CA CYS A 8 -10.80 0.67 -2.99
C CYS A 8 -12.01 1.09 -2.13
N THR A 9 -13.21 1.14 -2.70
CA THR A 9 -14.42 1.69 -2.05
C THR A 9 -14.73 1.04 -0.70
N ASN A 10 -14.47 -0.26 -0.54
CA ASN A 10 -14.70 -0.96 0.72
C ASN A 10 -13.88 -0.42 1.91
N TYR A 11 -12.86 0.40 1.66
CA TYR A 11 -12.05 1.07 2.69
C TYR A 11 -12.43 2.56 2.88
N ALA A 12 -13.49 3.03 2.22
CA ALA A 12 -13.91 4.43 2.32
C ALA A 12 -14.21 4.88 3.77
N HIS A 13 -14.80 4.01 4.60
CA HIS A 13 -15.05 4.30 6.00
C HIS A 13 -13.76 4.58 6.79
N LYS A 14 -12.68 3.85 6.54
CA LYS A 14 -11.37 4.10 7.15
C LYS A 14 -10.77 5.41 6.64
N ALA A 15 -10.83 5.65 5.33
CA ALA A 15 -10.34 6.90 4.73
C ALA A 15 -11.09 8.13 5.26
N ARG A 16 -12.42 8.04 5.48
CA ARG A 16 -13.21 9.10 6.11
C ARG A 16 -12.72 9.37 7.55
N THR A 17 -12.45 8.30 8.31
CA THR A 17 -11.93 8.38 9.68
C THR A 17 -10.57 9.05 9.73
N LEU A 18 -9.66 8.65 8.83
CA LEU A 18 -8.35 9.28 8.68
C LEU A 18 -8.48 10.75 8.29
N ALA A 19 -9.27 11.06 7.26
CA ALA A 19 -9.43 12.43 6.76
C ALA A 19 -10.00 13.38 7.81
N GLU A 20 -11.02 12.94 8.59
CA GLU A 20 -11.57 13.71 9.70
C GLU A 20 -10.50 14.03 10.74
N SER A 21 -9.64 13.05 11.09
CA SER A 21 -8.53 13.25 12.02
C SER A 21 -7.46 14.20 11.48
N VAL A 22 -7.12 14.10 10.18
CA VAL A 22 -6.19 15.02 9.52
C VAL A 22 -6.73 16.44 9.53
N LYS A 23 -7.96 16.66 9.08
CA LYS A 23 -8.56 18.01 9.04
C LYS A 23 -8.71 18.64 10.42
N LYS A 24 -8.92 17.84 11.46
CA LYS A 24 -8.97 18.31 12.84
C LYS A 24 -7.61 18.78 13.37
N ASN A 25 -6.55 18.04 13.07
CA ASN A 25 -5.23 18.24 13.70
C ASN A 25 -4.21 18.95 12.80
N ILE A 26 -4.44 18.94 11.47
CA ILE A 26 -3.59 19.55 10.44
C ILE A 26 -4.50 20.29 9.44
N PRO A 27 -5.20 21.37 9.87
CA PRO A 27 -6.27 22.00 9.08
C PRO A 27 -5.79 22.64 7.78
N ASP A 28 -4.51 22.96 7.67
CA ASP A 28 -3.88 23.50 6.46
C ASP A 28 -3.48 22.43 5.44
N ALA A 29 -3.53 21.14 5.80
CA ALA A 29 -3.24 20.07 4.86
C ALA A 29 -4.41 19.83 3.89
N LYS A 30 -4.07 19.59 2.62
CA LYS A 30 -5.00 18.99 1.67
C LYS A 30 -5.04 17.47 1.86
N PHE A 31 -6.24 16.89 1.88
CA PHE A 31 -6.41 15.45 1.97
C PHE A 31 -6.97 14.88 0.67
N LEU A 32 -6.19 14.06 -0.01
CA LEU A 32 -6.53 13.46 -1.29
C LEU A 32 -6.76 11.94 -1.16
N VAL A 33 -7.64 11.41 -1.98
CA VAL A 33 -7.90 9.97 -2.07
C VAL A 33 -7.55 9.46 -3.46
N CYS A 34 -6.62 8.52 -3.55
CA CYS A 34 -6.38 7.70 -4.74
C CYS A 34 -7.36 6.53 -4.71
N LEU A 35 -8.35 6.54 -5.61
CA LEU A 35 -9.40 5.55 -5.64
C LEU A 35 -9.18 4.55 -6.78
N THR A 36 -9.02 3.27 -6.44
CA THR A 36 -8.84 2.20 -7.42
C THR A 36 -10.17 1.53 -7.73
N GLU A 37 -11.01 2.22 -8.50
CA GLU A 37 -12.34 1.80 -8.94
C GLU A 37 -12.59 2.20 -10.41
N ARG A 38 -13.65 1.66 -11.02
CA ARG A 38 -14.05 2.04 -12.38
C ARG A 38 -14.66 3.44 -12.44
N GLU A 39 -15.33 3.86 -11.38
CA GLU A 39 -15.99 5.16 -11.23
C GLU A 39 -15.98 5.59 -9.77
N VAL A 40 -16.22 6.86 -9.49
CA VAL A 40 -16.34 7.38 -8.13
C VAL A 40 -17.78 7.15 -7.67
N PRO A 41 -18.05 6.21 -6.76
CA PRO A 41 -19.39 5.98 -6.26
C PRO A 41 -19.82 7.09 -5.30
N LYS A 42 -21.12 7.28 -5.12
CA LYS A 42 -21.68 8.27 -4.20
C LYS A 42 -21.20 8.09 -2.76
N SER A 43 -20.90 6.87 -2.35
CA SER A 43 -20.33 6.56 -1.04
C SER A 43 -18.92 7.15 -0.80
N MET A 44 -18.29 7.76 -1.81
CA MET A 44 -17.04 8.52 -1.65
C MET A 44 -17.27 9.99 -1.32
N GLU A 45 -18.50 10.46 -1.25
CA GLU A 45 -18.79 11.81 -0.77
C GLU A 45 -18.42 11.93 0.72
N CYS A 46 -17.50 12.85 1.02
CA CYS A 46 -17.03 13.10 2.39
C CYS A 46 -16.56 14.56 2.49
N PRO A 47 -17.00 15.34 3.50
CA PRO A 47 -16.63 16.74 3.62
C PRO A 47 -15.15 16.97 3.95
N TYR A 48 -14.44 15.90 4.33
CA TYR A 48 -13.02 15.95 4.67
C TYR A 48 -12.08 15.57 3.52
N PHE A 49 -12.62 15.08 2.39
CA PHE A 49 -11.84 14.84 1.17
C PHE A 49 -11.81 16.13 0.34
N ASP A 50 -10.62 16.66 0.09
CA ASP A 50 -10.48 17.78 -0.84
C ASP A 50 -10.65 17.32 -2.28
N GLU A 51 -10.19 16.11 -2.61
CA GLU A 51 -10.36 15.53 -3.93
C GLU A 51 -10.30 13.99 -3.89
N VAL A 52 -11.07 13.33 -4.75
CA VAL A 52 -11.03 11.88 -5.01
C VAL A 52 -10.63 11.67 -6.45
N ILE A 53 -9.47 11.05 -6.68
CA ILE A 53 -8.88 10.86 -7.99
C ILE A 53 -8.88 9.37 -8.32
N LEU A 54 -9.48 8.99 -9.44
CA LEU A 54 -9.44 7.60 -9.90
C LEU A 54 -8.03 7.24 -10.38
N SER A 55 -7.51 6.11 -9.91
CA SER A 55 -6.19 5.64 -10.30
C SER A 55 -6.05 5.44 -11.82
N LYS A 56 -7.14 5.11 -12.53
CA LYS A 56 -7.15 4.99 -13.99
C LYS A 56 -6.95 6.32 -14.72
N ASP A 57 -7.37 7.45 -14.13
CA ASP A 57 -7.35 8.76 -14.78
C ASP A 57 -5.94 9.39 -14.74
N MET A 58 -5.08 8.92 -13.82
CA MET A 58 -3.67 9.30 -13.75
C MET A 58 -2.72 8.34 -14.49
N TRP A 59 -3.27 7.30 -15.13
CA TRP A 59 -2.48 6.19 -15.64
C TRP A 59 -2.10 6.37 -17.10
N GLU A 60 -0.82 6.25 -17.39
CA GLU A 60 -0.33 6.17 -18.75
C GLU A 60 -0.45 4.74 -19.31
N GLY A 61 -1.10 4.59 -20.45
CA GLY A 61 -1.29 3.31 -21.12
C GLY A 61 -2.55 2.56 -20.71
N ASN A 62 -2.53 1.25 -20.85
CA ASN A 62 -3.73 0.40 -20.66
C ASN A 62 -3.91 0.01 -19.17
N PHE A 63 -4.71 0.79 -18.44
CA PHE A 63 -5.00 0.54 -17.03
C PHE A 63 -5.75 -0.77 -16.80
N ASN A 64 -6.70 -1.17 -17.67
CA ASN A 64 -7.43 -2.42 -17.50
C ASN A 64 -6.49 -3.64 -17.54
N ARG A 65 -5.53 -3.63 -18.46
CA ARG A 65 -4.49 -4.65 -18.54
C ARG A 65 -3.61 -4.68 -17.29
N TYR A 66 -3.26 -3.51 -16.78
CA TYR A 66 -2.45 -3.36 -15.58
C TYR A 66 -3.18 -3.88 -14.33
N ILE A 67 -4.39 -3.38 -14.08
CA ILE A 67 -5.10 -3.67 -12.84
C ILE A 67 -5.61 -5.12 -12.75
N TYR A 68 -5.89 -5.74 -13.90
CA TYR A 68 -6.37 -7.12 -13.97
C TYR A 68 -5.40 -8.12 -13.32
N LYS A 69 -4.09 -7.86 -13.32
CA LYS A 69 -3.06 -8.75 -12.77
C LYS A 69 -2.99 -8.76 -11.24
N HIS A 70 -3.73 -7.88 -10.54
CA HIS A 70 -3.64 -7.66 -9.10
C HIS A 70 -4.88 -8.19 -8.35
N ALA A 71 -4.67 -8.72 -7.15
CA ALA A 71 -5.71 -8.83 -6.13
C ALA A 71 -6.01 -7.46 -5.53
N ILE A 72 -7.11 -7.32 -4.76
CA ILE A 72 -7.58 -6.01 -4.28
C ILE A 72 -6.53 -5.25 -3.46
N VAL A 73 -5.81 -5.91 -2.55
CA VAL A 73 -4.75 -5.28 -1.73
C VAL A 73 -3.57 -4.87 -2.60
N GLU A 74 -3.12 -5.78 -3.49
CA GLU A 74 -2.07 -5.48 -4.45
C GLU A 74 -2.44 -4.29 -5.35
N ALA A 75 -3.71 -4.20 -5.75
CA ALA A 75 -4.23 -3.14 -6.61
C ALA A 75 -4.15 -1.76 -5.96
N SER A 76 -4.65 -1.61 -4.73
CA SER A 76 -4.64 -0.34 -4.02
C SER A 76 -3.23 0.11 -3.64
N THR A 77 -2.30 -0.82 -3.40
CA THR A 77 -0.91 -0.49 -3.09
C THR A 77 -0.07 -0.21 -4.34
N SER A 78 -0.37 -0.87 -5.47
CA SER A 78 0.41 -0.78 -6.70
C SER A 78 0.40 0.60 -7.37
N VAL A 79 -0.60 1.41 -7.08
CA VAL A 79 -0.80 2.73 -7.68
C VAL A 79 -0.16 3.87 -6.88
N LYS A 80 0.31 3.61 -5.64
CA LYS A 80 0.86 4.63 -4.73
C LYS A 80 1.99 5.45 -5.37
N GLY A 81 2.98 4.79 -5.99
CA GLY A 81 4.11 5.47 -6.64
C GLY A 81 3.68 6.38 -7.79
N HIS A 82 2.71 5.93 -8.60
CA HIS A 82 2.15 6.73 -9.68
C HIS A 82 1.31 7.89 -9.15
N PHE A 83 0.62 7.71 -8.03
CA PHE A 83 -0.12 8.79 -7.40
C PHE A 83 0.80 9.89 -6.86
N PHE A 84 1.94 9.53 -6.25
CA PHE A 84 2.96 10.51 -5.88
C PHE A 84 3.45 11.33 -7.10
N LYS A 85 3.74 10.67 -8.23
CA LYS A 85 4.10 11.38 -9.48
C LYS A 85 3.02 12.35 -9.89
N TYR A 86 1.78 11.90 -9.94
CA TYR A 86 0.62 12.70 -10.30
C TYR A 86 0.46 13.95 -9.41
N ILE A 87 0.47 13.79 -8.09
CA ILE A 87 0.28 14.93 -7.18
C ILE A 87 1.46 15.89 -7.17
N ILE A 88 2.69 15.41 -7.34
CA ILE A 88 3.87 16.25 -7.49
C ILE A 88 3.73 17.14 -8.75
N GLU A 89 3.22 16.60 -9.84
CA GLU A 89 3.04 17.33 -11.09
C GLU A 89 1.86 18.32 -11.02
N HIS A 90 0.70 17.89 -10.51
CA HIS A 90 -0.55 18.66 -10.56
C HIS A 90 -0.70 19.69 -9.45
N TYR A 91 0.10 19.62 -8.39
CA TYR A 91 0.07 20.59 -7.28
C TYR A 91 1.41 21.34 -7.14
N PRO A 92 1.78 22.19 -8.10
CA PRO A 92 3.12 22.81 -8.17
C PRO A 92 3.44 23.74 -6.96
N ASN A 93 2.44 24.20 -6.24
CA ASN A 93 2.60 25.07 -5.08
C ASN A 93 2.81 24.28 -3.75
N GLU A 94 2.68 22.96 -3.79
CA GLU A 94 2.92 22.09 -2.64
C GLU A 94 4.33 21.50 -2.70
N ASP A 95 5.02 21.46 -1.57
CA ASP A 95 6.41 21.01 -1.48
C ASP A 95 6.59 19.75 -0.61
N LYS A 96 5.55 19.33 0.13
CA LYS A 96 5.56 18.20 1.05
C LYS A 96 4.38 17.27 0.79
N PHE A 97 4.68 15.98 0.63
CA PHE A 97 3.72 14.95 0.26
C PHE A 97 3.83 13.78 1.22
N VAL A 98 2.74 13.41 1.86
CA VAL A 98 2.68 12.37 2.88
C VAL A 98 1.62 11.33 2.49
N TYR A 99 2.02 10.08 2.43
CA TYR A 99 1.12 8.95 2.35
C TYR A 99 0.82 8.41 3.74
N LEU A 100 -0.46 8.13 4.01
CA LEU A 100 -0.92 7.40 5.18
C LEU A 100 -1.85 6.28 4.75
N ASP A 101 -1.67 5.08 5.33
CA ASP A 101 -2.64 4.00 5.16
C ASP A 101 -4.00 4.41 5.72
N PRO A 102 -5.11 3.96 5.13
CA PRO A 102 -6.45 4.41 5.50
C PRO A 102 -6.86 4.10 6.94
N ASP A 103 -6.18 3.16 7.60
CA ASP A 103 -6.34 2.81 9.01
C ASP A 103 -5.37 3.54 9.95
N CYS A 104 -4.76 4.62 9.50
CA CYS A 104 -4.09 5.58 10.37
C CYS A 104 -5.09 6.57 10.99
N PHE A 105 -4.72 7.15 12.13
CA PHE A 105 -5.47 8.20 12.81
C PHE A 105 -4.51 9.24 13.40
N VAL A 106 -4.69 10.50 13.02
CA VAL A 106 -3.83 11.62 13.43
C VAL A 106 -4.34 12.22 14.73
N TYR A 107 -3.44 12.44 15.69
CA TYR A 107 -3.73 13.00 17.01
C TYR A 107 -3.16 14.40 17.22
N SER A 108 -2.13 14.78 16.48
CA SER A 108 -1.54 16.12 16.53
C SER A 108 -0.77 16.46 15.25
N ASP A 109 -0.44 17.75 15.04
CA ASP A 109 0.28 18.22 13.84
C ASP A 109 1.67 17.59 13.70
N PHE A 110 2.12 17.40 12.48
CA PHE A 110 3.39 16.78 12.10
C PHE A 110 4.57 17.75 12.13
N VAL A 111 4.79 18.41 13.28
CA VAL A 111 5.78 19.49 13.42
C VAL A 111 7.18 19.00 13.00
N GLU A 112 7.65 17.88 13.55
CA GLU A 112 8.99 17.37 13.29
C GLU A 112 9.15 16.90 11.83
N LEU A 113 8.10 16.33 11.26
CA LEU A 113 8.09 15.90 9.85
C LEU A 113 8.16 17.10 8.91
N ARG A 114 7.43 18.19 9.22
CA ARG A 114 7.48 19.43 8.43
C ARG A 114 8.90 20.01 8.40
N GLU A 115 9.61 19.97 9.53
CA GLU A 115 11.00 20.43 9.64
C GLU A 115 11.95 19.52 8.85
N LEU A 116 11.83 18.20 9.02
CA LEU A 116 12.64 17.22 8.29
C LEU A 116 12.50 17.37 6.77
N LEU A 117 11.29 17.51 6.27
CA LEU A 117 11.03 17.64 4.83
C LEU A 117 11.54 18.95 4.22
N ASN A 118 12.00 19.93 5.01
CA ASN A 118 12.73 21.08 4.46
C ASN A 118 14.11 20.73 3.92
N THR A 119 14.72 19.64 4.44
CA THR A 119 16.10 19.26 4.11
C THR A 119 16.26 17.81 3.69
N ARG A 120 15.35 16.93 4.11
CA ARG A 120 15.38 15.49 3.80
C ARG A 120 14.42 15.16 2.68
N PRO A 121 14.92 14.54 1.58
CA PRO A 121 14.09 14.24 0.43
C PRO A 121 13.04 13.16 0.69
N ILE A 122 13.37 12.17 1.53
CA ILE A 122 12.57 10.97 1.79
C ILE A 122 12.61 10.66 3.27
N VAL A 123 11.45 10.40 3.88
CA VAL A 123 11.33 10.05 5.30
C VAL A 123 10.56 8.73 5.43
N LEU A 124 11.16 7.76 6.11
CA LEU A 124 10.61 6.42 6.36
C LEU A 124 10.57 6.11 7.85
N CYS A 125 9.52 5.42 8.31
CA CYS A 125 9.43 4.87 9.65
C CYS A 125 9.72 3.36 9.63
N PRO A 126 10.65 2.85 10.47
CA PRO A 126 10.84 1.42 10.60
C PRO A 126 9.72 0.79 11.43
N HIS A 127 9.37 -0.48 11.14
CA HIS A 127 8.41 -1.22 11.97
C HIS A 127 8.85 -1.32 13.42
N LEU A 128 10.13 -1.58 13.65
CA LEU A 128 10.69 -1.76 14.98
C LEU A 128 11.74 -0.68 15.25
N LEU A 129 11.61 0.04 16.37
CA LEU A 129 12.54 1.08 16.80
C LEU A 129 13.65 0.53 17.71
N GLN A 130 13.50 -0.70 18.17
CA GLN A 130 14.44 -1.44 19.01
C GLN A 130 14.25 -2.94 18.76
N PRO A 131 15.19 -3.82 19.19
CA PRO A 131 14.98 -5.26 19.14
C PRO A 131 13.66 -5.65 19.83
N GLY A 132 12.82 -6.41 19.13
CA GLY A 132 11.54 -6.94 19.61
C GLY A 132 11.65 -8.40 20.05
N ASN A 133 10.52 -9.11 20.06
CA ASN A 133 10.55 -10.56 20.13
C ASN A 133 10.88 -11.15 18.74
N ILE A 134 11.32 -12.41 18.73
CA ILE A 134 11.80 -13.07 17.51
C ILE A 134 10.73 -13.13 16.41
N ASP A 135 9.45 -13.32 16.76
CA ASP A 135 8.37 -13.41 15.79
C ASP A 135 8.12 -12.07 15.08
N MET A 136 8.22 -10.96 15.81
CA MET A 136 8.12 -9.60 15.25
C MET A 136 9.31 -9.31 14.31
N GLU A 137 10.52 -9.69 14.70
CA GLU A 137 11.72 -9.50 13.88
C GLU A 137 11.64 -10.34 12.60
N LEU A 138 11.21 -11.61 12.69
CA LEU A 138 10.97 -12.46 11.53
C LEU A 138 9.87 -11.90 10.62
N SER A 139 8.77 -11.40 11.19
CA SER A 139 7.71 -10.73 10.43
C SER A 139 8.25 -9.50 9.70
N SER A 140 9.01 -8.63 10.39
CA SER A 140 9.62 -7.45 9.79
C SER A 140 10.59 -7.81 8.65
N THR A 141 11.42 -8.86 8.82
CA THR A 141 12.33 -9.31 7.75
C THR A 141 11.58 -9.90 6.55
N ALA A 142 10.45 -10.56 6.77
CA ALA A 142 9.64 -11.15 5.70
C ALA A 142 8.85 -10.09 4.91
N HIS A 143 8.19 -9.16 5.60
CA HIS A 143 7.27 -8.21 4.98
C HIS A 143 7.93 -6.88 4.61
N GLY A 144 9.01 -6.48 5.26
CA GLY A 144 9.75 -5.24 5.05
C GLY A 144 10.18 -4.60 6.37
N VAL A 145 11.33 -3.96 6.37
CA VAL A 145 11.90 -3.29 7.55
C VAL A 145 11.16 -1.99 7.87
N TYR A 146 10.68 -1.31 6.83
CA TYR A 146 9.93 -0.05 6.92
C TYR A 146 8.45 -0.29 6.74
N ASN A 147 7.63 0.41 7.54
CA ASN A 147 6.18 0.35 7.41
C ASN A 147 5.70 1.35 6.35
N LEU A 148 5.15 0.85 5.26
CA LEU A 148 4.58 1.67 4.20
C LEU A 148 3.11 2.06 4.43
N GLY A 149 2.64 1.94 5.66
CA GLY A 149 1.52 2.73 6.16
C GLY A 149 1.86 4.22 6.28
N PHE A 150 3.18 4.55 6.19
CA PHE A 150 3.69 5.91 6.14
C PHE A 150 4.83 6.03 5.14
N LEU A 151 4.77 7.07 4.31
CA LEU A 151 5.88 7.52 3.47
C LEU A 151 5.75 9.03 3.29
N ALA A 152 6.82 9.78 3.53
CA ALA A 152 6.81 11.21 3.23
C ALA A 152 7.99 11.59 2.33
N VAL A 153 7.72 12.51 1.40
CA VAL A 153 8.72 13.04 0.47
C VAL A 153 8.54 14.55 0.28
N ASN A 154 9.63 15.23 -0.05
CA ASN A 154 9.57 16.62 -0.51
C ASN A 154 9.62 16.70 -2.05
N ARG A 155 9.69 17.93 -2.60
CA ARG A 155 9.72 18.17 -4.05
C ARG A 155 11.14 18.20 -4.64
N SER A 156 12.14 17.62 -4.01
CA SER A 156 13.51 17.63 -4.53
C SER A 156 13.68 16.64 -5.69
N ASP A 157 14.71 16.87 -6.51
CA ASP A 157 15.09 15.96 -7.60
C ASP A 157 15.36 14.54 -7.07
N GLU A 158 15.94 14.42 -5.88
CA GLU A 158 16.24 13.14 -5.24
C GLU A 158 14.95 12.40 -4.87
N ALA A 159 13.95 13.09 -4.30
CA ALA A 159 12.64 12.50 -4.01
C ALA A 159 11.92 12.08 -5.30
N ILE A 160 11.97 12.88 -6.36
CA ILE A 160 11.40 12.55 -7.67
C ILE A 160 12.10 11.33 -8.27
N ARG A 161 13.44 11.24 -8.15
CA ARG A 161 14.21 10.07 -8.59
C ARG A 161 13.78 8.79 -7.87
N PHE A 162 13.60 8.87 -6.55
CA PHE A 162 13.10 7.78 -5.73
C PHE A 162 11.68 7.35 -6.14
N ILE A 163 10.75 8.29 -6.26
CA ILE A 163 9.35 8.00 -6.62
C ILE A 163 9.27 7.35 -8.01
N ASN A 164 10.06 7.81 -8.98
CA ASN A 164 10.11 7.18 -10.29
C ASN A 164 10.60 5.74 -10.22
N TRP A 165 11.70 5.49 -9.48
CA TRP A 165 12.20 4.13 -9.27
C TRP A 165 11.14 3.23 -8.60
N TRP A 166 10.49 3.74 -7.54
CA TRP A 166 9.51 2.95 -6.80
C TRP A 166 8.25 2.67 -7.65
N ALA A 167 7.74 3.66 -8.37
CA ALA A 167 6.62 3.48 -9.29
C ALA A 167 6.90 2.40 -10.33
N ASP A 168 8.13 2.37 -10.90
CA ASP A 168 8.55 1.31 -11.84
C ASP A 168 8.56 -0.08 -11.19
N ARG A 169 9.01 -0.19 -9.93
CA ARG A 169 8.99 -1.48 -9.20
C ARG A 169 7.57 -1.94 -8.95
N LEU A 170 6.68 -1.04 -8.52
CA LEU A 170 5.27 -1.33 -8.29
C LEU A 170 4.55 -1.71 -9.60
N TYR A 171 4.86 -1.01 -10.70
CA TYR A 171 4.33 -1.38 -12.02
C TYR A 171 4.64 -2.83 -12.39
N LEU A 172 5.85 -3.28 -12.12
CA LEU A 172 6.32 -4.61 -12.50
C LEU A 172 5.91 -5.69 -11.50
N PHE A 173 6.04 -5.45 -10.19
CA PHE A 173 6.03 -6.51 -9.17
C PHE A 173 5.42 -6.06 -7.83
N CYS A 174 4.27 -5.40 -7.83
CA CYS A 174 3.52 -5.13 -6.61
C CYS A 174 2.61 -6.33 -6.27
N TYR A 175 3.21 -7.39 -5.73
CA TYR A 175 2.51 -8.64 -5.43
C TYR A 175 2.75 -9.08 -3.99
N ASP A 176 1.79 -9.78 -3.40
CA ASP A 176 2.00 -10.57 -2.20
C ASP A 176 2.63 -11.93 -2.62
N ASP A 177 3.96 -11.96 -2.59
CA ASP A 177 4.75 -13.14 -3.01
C ASP A 177 6.02 -13.24 -2.14
N ILE A 178 5.80 -13.43 -0.82
CA ILE A 178 6.88 -13.51 0.18
C ILE A 178 7.90 -14.59 -0.16
N ALA A 179 7.45 -15.70 -0.76
CA ALA A 179 8.35 -16.78 -1.18
C ALA A 179 9.41 -16.32 -2.21
N ARG A 180 9.13 -15.25 -2.96
CA ARG A 180 10.06 -14.61 -3.91
C ARG A 180 10.71 -13.35 -3.35
N GLY A 181 10.53 -13.05 -2.08
CA GLY A 181 11.07 -11.86 -1.43
C GLY A 181 10.33 -10.56 -1.82
N ILE A 182 9.06 -10.66 -2.21
CA ILE A 182 8.22 -9.52 -2.60
C ILE A 182 7.02 -9.47 -1.66
N PHE A 183 6.74 -8.30 -1.12
CA PHE A 183 5.53 -8.03 -0.37
C PHE A 183 4.99 -6.65 -0.75
N THR A 184 4.01 -6.66 -1.65
CA THR A 184 3.31 -5.50 -2.20
C THR A 184 4.25 -4.34 -2.57
N ASP A 185 3.97 -3.15 -2.13
CA ASP A 185 4.74 -1.92 -2.28
C ASP A 185 5.89 -1.81 -1.26
N GLN A 186 5.74 -2.44 -0.11
CA GLN A 186 6.55 -2.24 1.09
C GLN A 186 7.95 -2.85 0.98
N LYS A 187 8.07 -4.12 0.55
CA LYS A 187 9.36 -4.83 0.56
C LYS A 187 10.42 -4.20 -0.36
N TRP A 188 10.01 -3.49 -1.39
CA TRP A 188 10.92 -2.74 -2.27
C TRP A 188 11.68 -1.64 -1.52
N ILE A 189 11.07 -1.05 -0.50
CA ILE A 189 11.61 0.09 0.24
C ILE A 189 12.81 -0.30 1.11
N ASP A 190 12.99 -1.58 1.44
CA ASP A 190 14.21 -2.06 2.11
C ASP A 190 15.49 -1.70 1.34
N LEU A 191 15.39 -1.53 0.02
CA LEU A 191 16.49 -1.12 -0.85
C LEU A 191 16.69 0.40 -0.93
N ALA A 192 15.70 1.19 -0.52
CA ALA A 192 15.73 2.64 -0.71
C ALA A 192 16.95 3.31 -0.03
N PRO A 193 17.33 2.98 1.23
CA PRO A 193 18.51 3.58 1.85
C PRO A 193 19.84 3.22 1.18
N CYS A 194 19.86 2.17 0.34
CA CYS A 194 21.05 1.82 -0.44
C CYS A 194 21.22 2.69 -1.70
N PHE A 195 20.13 3.30 -2.19
CA PHE A 195 20.10 3.97 -3.49
C PHE A 195 19.84 5.47 -3.41
N PHE A 196 19.23 5.93 -2.31
CA PHE A 196 18.71 7.28 -2.15
C PHE A 196 19.07 7.88 -0.79
N ASP A 197 19.05 9.21 -0.69
CA ASP A 197 19.17 9.92 0.58
C ASP A 197 17.85 9.81 1.35
N VAL A 198 17.84 8.92 2.35
CA VAL A 198 16.67 8.58 3.15
C VAL A 198 16.91 8.91 4.60
N GLU A 199 15.99 9.66 5.20
CA GLU A 199 15.92 9.80 6.66
C GLU A 199 15.15 8.62 7.26
N ILE A 200 15.81 7.84 8.10
CA ILE A 200 15.18 6.78 8.91
C ILE A 200 14.68 7.41 10.20
N PHE A 201 13.40 7.75 10.22
CA PHE A 201 12.79 8.54 11.27
C PHE A 201 12.37 7.67 12.45
N LYS A 202 13.13 7.74 13.53
CA LYS A 202 12.94 6.91 14.75
C LYS A 202 12.16 7.65 15.86
N HIS A 203 11.18 8.45 15.49
CA HIS A 203 10.34 9.16 16.45
C HIS A 203 9.17 8.28 16.88
N ARG A 204 9.05 8.01 18.19
CA ARG A 204 8.08 7.03 18.74
C ARG A 204 6.62 7.41 18.57
N GLY A 205 6.31 8.67 18.38
CA GLY A 205 4.97 9.18 18.17
C GLY A 205 4.49 9.14 16.70
N TYR A 206 5.37 8.80 15.76
CA TYR A 206 5.02 8.58 14.36
C TYR A 206 4.87 7.09 14.09
N ASP A 207 3.89 6.72 13.28
CA ASP A 207 3.63 5.35 12.86
C ASP A 207 3.56 4.35 14.03
N PHE A 208 3.00 4.84 15.15
CA PHE A 208 2.75 3.98 16.30
C PHE A 208 1.72 2.92 15.92
N ALA A 209 2.07 1.65 16.03
CA ALA A 209 1.23 0.58 15.53
C ALA A 209 1.08 -0.58 16.54
N THR A 210 0.36 -1.62 16.16
CA THR A 210 0.07 -2.78 17.01
C THR A 210 1.33 -3.39 17.61
N TRP A 211 2.41 -3.50 16.85
CA TRP A 211 3.70 -4.03 17.33
C TRP A 211 4.42 -3.11 18.31
N SER A 212 4.09 -1.82 18.34
CA SER A 212 4.64 -0.87 19.30
C SER A 212 4.07 -1.07 20.73
N LEU A 213 2.98 -1.83 20.87
CA LEU A 213 2.32 -2.09 22.15
C LEU A 213 3.18 -2.93 23.11
N LEU A 214 4.08 -3.78 22.59
CA LEU A 214 4.96 -4.61 23.41
C LEU A 214 5.83 -3.77 24.37
N ASP A 215 6.22 -2.55 23.93
CA ASP A 215 7.04 -1.63 24.70
C ASP A 215 6.45 -0.21 24.63
N CYS A 216 5.15 -0.12 24.88
CA CYS A 216 4.34 1.05 24.60
C CYS A 216 4.82 2.32 25.31
N GLY A 217 4.93 2.30 26.65
CA GLY A 217 5.31 3.45 27.45
C GLY A 217 4.50 4.71 27.16
N MET A 218 3.21 4.56 26.82
CA MET A 218 2.32 5.67 26.51
C MET A 218 1.81 6.35 27.78
N THR A 219 1.85 7.69 27.80
CA THR A 219 1.31 8.53 28.87
C THR A 219 0.31 9.55 28.31
N GLU A 220 -0.58 10.05 29.18
CA GLU A 220 -1.46 11.17 28.90
C GLU A 220 -1.20 12.29 29.90
N GLU A 221 -0.94 13.52 29.38
CA GLU A 221 -0.67 14.71 30.17
C GLU A 221 -1.44 15.88 29.56
N ASP A 222 -2.32 16.49 30.33
CA ASP A 222 -3.19 17.62 29.90
C ASP A 222 -3.94 17.33 28.58
N GLY A 223 -4.45 16.11 28.41
CA GLY A 223 -5.16 15.67 27.21
C GLY A 223 -4.30 15.48 25.97
N LYS A 224 -2.97 15.50 26.12
CA LYS A 224 -2.01 15.15 25.07
C LYS A 224 -1.38 13.81 25.38
N PHE A 225 -1.10 13.06 24.33
CA PHE A 225 -0.52 11.72 24.42
C PHE A 225 0.95 11.73 24.04
N PHE A 226 1.74 10.97 24.77
CA PHE A 226 3.18 10.83 24.56
C PHE A 226 3.56 9.35 24.56
N VAL A 227 4.57 8.99 23.79
CA VAL A 227 5.16 7.66 23.77
C VAL A 227 6.61 7.77 24.20
N LYS A 228 6.91 7.34 25.45
CA LYS A 228 8.25 7.47 26.06
C LYS A 228 8.82 8.91 25.96
N GLY A 229 7.95 9.90 26.14
CA GLY A 229 8.29 11.32 26.09
C GLY A 229 8.19 11.98 24.72
N ASP A 230 8.10 11.23 23.64
CA ASP A 230 7.85 11.79 22.29
C ASP A 230 6.35 12.07 22.11
N PRO A 231 5.92 13.24 21.60
CA PRO A 231 4.52 13.53 21.34
C PRO A 231 3.91 12.56 20.34
N LEU A 232 2.73 12.01 20.64
CA LEU A 232 2.00 11.14 19.72
C LEU A 232 1.46 11.97 18.54
N ARG A 233 1.83 11.59 17.32
CA ARG A 233 1.40 12.24 16.08
C ARG A 233 0.31 11.45 15.38
N PHE A 234 0.54 10.17 15.14
CA PHE A 234 -0.50 9.29 14.61
C PHE A 234 -0.30 7.83 15.02
N ILE A 235 -1.40 7.11 15.06
CA ILE A 235 -1.45 5.65 15.23
C ILE A 235 -1.85 5.02 13.91
N HIS A 236 -1.16 3.96 13.52
CA HIS A 236 -1.54 3.06 12.45
C HIS A 236 -2.24 1.82 13.07
N PHE A 237 -3.56 1.78 13.01
CA PHE A 237 -4.38 0.69 13.57
C PHE A 237 -4.33 -0.58 12.70
N SER A 238 -3.12 -0.96 12.29
CA SER A 238 -2.87 -2.17 11.50
C SER A 238 -3.35 -3.41 12.26
N GLY A 239 -4.21 -4.21 11.63
CA GLY A 239 -4.85 -5.35 12.26
C GLY A 239 -6.02 -4.97 13.19
N TYR A 240 -6.65 -3.82 12.98
CA TYR A 240 -7.83 -3.36 13.72
C TYR A 240 -8.84 -4.47 13.96
N GLY A 241 -9.37 -4.55 15.18
CA GLY A 241 -10.22 -5.62 15.68
C GLY A 241 -9.42 -6.68 16.43
N ALA A 242 -9.67 -7.95 16.17
CA ALA A 242 -9.18 -9.08 16.98
C ALA A 242 -7.65 -9.11 17.20
N THR A 243 -6.85 -8.64 16.22
CA THR A 243 -5.39 -8.63 16.37
C THR A 243 -4.93 -7.58 17.38
N ILE A 244 -5.43 -6.34 17.26
CA ILE A 244 -5.10 -5.28 18.22
C ILE A 244 -5.64 -5.61 19.61
N GLU A 245 -6.87 -6.12 19.70
CA GLU A 245 -7.49 -6.50 20.98
C GLU A 245 -6.68 -7.58 21.69
N LYS A 246 -6.23 -8.59 20.96
CA LYS A 246 -5.32 -9.59 21.50
C LYS A 246 -4.02 -8.95 22.02
N CYS A 247 -3.36 -8.12 21.22
CA CYS A 247 -2.12 -7.46 21.63
C CYS A 247 -2.31 -6.53 22.84
N MET A 248 -3.44 -5.80 22.92
CA MET A 248 -3.79 -5.01 24.11
C MET A 248 -3.92 -5.86 25.36
N ASN A 249 -4.52 -7.04 25.23
CA ASN A 249 -4.71 -7.94 26.38
C ASN A 249 -3.42 -8.63 26.80
N ASP A 250 -2.56 -8.98 25.84
CA ASP A 250 -1.32 -9.70 26.09
C ASP A 250 -0.20 -8.78 26.61
N TRP A 251 -0.18 -7.50 26.19
CA TRP A 251 0.99 -6.63 26.39
C TRP A 251 0.72 -5.37 27.21
N LEU A 252 -0.52 -4.92 27.32
CA LEU A 252 -0.83 -3.75 28.14
C LEU A 252 -1.27 -4.16 29.56
N PRO A 253 -0.96 -3.34 30.57
CA PRO A 253 -1.50 -3.53 31.92
C PRO A 253 -3.04 -3.60 31.90
N GLU A 254 -3.58 -4.35 32.87
CA GLU A 254 -5.02 -4.31 33.14
C GLU A 254 -5.44 -2.91 33.63
N GLY A 255 -6.69 -2.53 33.28
CA GLY A 255 -7.28 -1.27 33.72
C GLY A 255 -7.15 -0.14 32.71
N ASP A 256 -7.11 1.08 33.23
CA ASP A 256 -7.14 2.31 32.42
C ASP A 256 -5.74 2.59 31.84
N HIS A 257 -5.60 2.37 30.54
CA HIS A 257 -4.35 2.65 29.81
C HIS A 257 -4.67 3.60 28.66
N PRO A 258 -3.84 4.66 28.41
CA PRO A 258 -4.10 5.67 27.37
C PRO A 258 -4.42 5.08 26.00
N PHE A 259 -3.73 4.04 25.58
CA PHE A 259 -3.98 3.39 24.28
C PHE A 259 -5.39 2.78 24.20
N ARG A 260 -5.93 2.21 25.29
CA ARG A 260 -7.32 1.65 25.29
C ARG A 260 -8.35 2.75 25.05
N LYS A 261 -8.13 3.95 25.61
CA LYS A 261 -8.95 5.14 25.36
C LYS A 261 -8.90 5.53 23.89
N LEU A 262 -7.69 5.65 23.31
CA LEU A 262 -7.51 6.00 21.89
C LEU A 262 -8.11 4.96 20.94
N TYR A 263 -7.96 3.66 21.25
CA TYR A 263 -8.59 2.58 20.50
C TYR A 263 -10.12 2.68 20.53
N SER A 264 -10.71 2.96 21.71
CA SER A 264 -12.17 3.14 21.84
C SER A 264 -12.68 4.36 21.07
N GLU A 265 -11.93 5.47 21.07
CA GLU A 265 -12.27 6.68 20.30
C GLU A 265 -12.21 6.41 18.79
N TYR A 266 -11.15 5.74 18.32
CA TYR A 266 -11.02 5.32 16.94
C TYR A 266 -12.17 4.39 16.52
N SER A 267 -12.49 3.36 17.34
CA SER A 267 -13.57 2.41 17.06
C SER A 267 -14.92 3.09 16.88
N LYS A 268 -15.27 4.03 17.76
CA LYS A 268 -16.54 4.77 17.66
C LYS A 268 -16.64 5.56 16.36
N LEU A 269 -15.56 6.23 15.96
CA LEU A 269 -15.54 7.03 14.74
C LEU A 269 -15.52 6.15 13.49
N HIS A 270 -14.75 5.06 13.52
CA HIS A 270 -14.71 4.04 12.48
C HIS A 270 -16.11 3.44 12.23
N ASP A 271 -16.83 3.07 13.27
CA ASP A 271 -18.16 2.49 13.15
C ASP A 271 -19.18 3.51 12.64
N LYS A 272 -19.15 4.74 13.15
CA LYS A 272 -19.94 5.87 12.63
C LYS A 272 -19.72 6.07 11.13
N ASN A 273 -18.48 6.08 10.69
CA ASN A 273 -18.12 6.27 9.28
C ASN A 273 -18.45 5.07 8.37
N ASN A 274 -18.87 3.95 8.96
CA ASN A 274 -19.33 2.72 8.28
C ASN A 274 -20.84 2.44 8.44
N GLU A 275 -21.62 3.36 8.96
CA GLU A 275 -23.08 3.19 9.14
C GLU A 275 -23.81 2.94 7.82
N ASP A 276 -23.31 3.47 6.70
CA ASP A 276 -23.82 3.20 5.36
C ASP A 276 -23.46 1.80 4.82
N GLY A 277 -22.64 1.03 5.56
CA GLY A 277 -22.21 -0.32 5.19
C GLY A 277 -21.23 -0.37 4.04
N VAL A 278 -20.53 0.74 3.74
CA VAL A 278 -19.60 0.87 2.62
C VAL A 278 -18.48 -0.18 2.64
N SER A 279 -18.10 -0.68 3.81
CA SER A 279 -17.09 -1.75 3.96
C SER A 279 -17.46 -3.05 3.23
N LYS A 280 -18.75 -3.26 2.91
CA LYS A 280 -19.25 -4.43 2.19
C LYS A 280 -19.34 -4.23 0.67
N THR A 281 -18.96 -3.05 0.18
CA THR A 281 -19.01 -2.74 -1.26
C THR A 281 -18.00 -3.62 -2.01
N PRO A 282 -18.44 -4.39 -3.03
CA PRO A 282 -17.50 -5.16 -3.84
C PRO A 282 -16.58 -4.24 -4.64
N TRP A 283 -15.33 -4.62 -4.77
CA TRP A 283 -14.39 -3.94 -5.65
C TRP A 283 -14.82 -4.06 -7.12
N SER A 284 -14.92 -2.96 -7.84
CA SER A 284 -15.44 -2.93 -9.22
C SER A 284 -14.59 -3.75 -10.22
N TYR A 285 -13.29 -3.93 -9.95
CA TYR A 285 -12.41 -4.79 -10.74
C TYR A 285 -12.36 -6.25 -10.25
N SER A 286 -13.23 -6.64 -9.29
CA SER A 286 -13.34 -8.03 -8.85
C SER A 286 -14.12 -8.93 -9.82
N GLN A 287 -14.77 -8.34 -10.82
CA GLN A 287 -15.63 -9.02 -11.79
C GLN A 287 -15.41 -8.52 -13.22
N TYR A 288 -15.74 -9.39 -14.17
CA TYR A 288 -15.83 -9.05 -15.58
C TYR A 288 -17.01 -8.09 -15.85
N TYR A 289 -17.08 -7.50 -17.02
CA TYR A 289 -18.25 -6.68 -17.42
C TYR A 289 -19.55 -7.46 -17.45
N SER A 290 -19.49 -8.79 -17.62
CA SER A 290 -20.64 -9.69 -17.52
C SER A 290 -21.20 -9.86 -16.11
N GLY A 291 -20.50 -9.38 -15.07
CA GLY A 291 -20.81 -9.60 -13.66
C GLY A 291 -20.23 -10.93 -13.09
N GLU A 292 -19.59 -11.76 -13.92
CA GLU A 292 -18.92 -12.97 -13.44
C GLU A 292 -17.71 -12.59 -12.58
N LYS A 293 -17.59 -13.19 -11.37
CA LYS A 293 -16.45 -12.99 -10.48
C LYS A 293 -15.17 -13.55 -11.11
N ILE A 294 -14.09 -12.79 -11.06
CA ILE A 294 -12.78 -13.22 -11.55
C ILE A 294 -12.15 -14.22 -10.57
N ASP A 295 -11.65 -15.34 -11.10
CA ASP A 295 -10.84 -16.28 -10.32
C ASP A 295 -9.44 -15.70 -10.09
N ASP A 296 -9.08 -15.48 -8.83
CA ASP A 296 -7.78 -14.89 -8.44
C ASP A 296 -6.59 -15.72 -8.94
N LYS A 297 -6.76 -17.02 -9.12
CA LYS A 297 -5.71 -17.87 -9.72
C LYS A 297 -5.43 -17.48 -11.17
N LEU A 298 -6.44 -17.04 -11.92
CA LEU A 298 -6.23 -16.56 -13.28
C LEU A 298 -5.47 -15.25 -13.34
N ARG A 299 -5.64 -14.35 -12.35
CA ARG A 299 -4.82 -13.15 -12.21
C ARG A 299 -3.35 -13.49 -12.05
N VAL A 300 -3.05 -14.46 -11.17
CA VAL A 300 -1.70 -14.94 -10.92
C VAL A 300 -1.08 -15.60 -12.16
N GLU A 301 -1.84 -16.41 -12.90
CA GLU A 301 -1.37 -17.02 -14.15
C GLU A 301 -1.18 -15.98 -15.26
N TYR A 302 -2.10 -15.03 -15.38
CA TYR A 302 -2.03 -13.92 -16.34
C TYR A 302 -0.76 -13.09 -16.17
N ARG A 303 -0.43 -12.65 -14.94
CA ARG A 303 0.77 -11.85 -14.66
C ARG A 303 2.10 -12.56 -14.89
N LYS A 304 2.11 -13.91 -14.87
CA LYS A 304 3.29 -14.71 -15.17
C LYS A 304 3.62 -14.80 -16.66
N ASN A 305 2.70 -14.37 -17.53
CA ASN A 305 2.83 -14.57 -18.97
C ASN A 305 2.66 -13.23 -19.73
N ASN A 306 3.76 -12.49 -19.88
CA ASN A 306 3.80 -11.21 -20.56
C ASN A 306 3.19 -11.27 -21.97
N ASP A 307 3.45 -12.32 -22.74
CA ASP A 307 2.90 -12.44 -24.09
C ASP A 307 1.37 -12.54 -24.10
N VAL A 308 0.79 -13.22 -23.10
CA VAL A 308 -0.68 -13.25 -22.94
C VAL A 308 -1.17 -11.89 -22.49
N MET A 309 -0.53 -11.30 -21.48
CA MET A 309 -0.89 -10.00 -20.94
C MET A 309 -0.95 -8.94 -22.06
N PHE A 310 0.07 -8.88 -22.91
CA PHE A 310 0.12 -7.90 -24.02
C PHE A 310 -0.78 -8.26 -25.21
N SER A 311 -1.24 -9.51 -25.32
CA SER A 311 -2.15 -9.94 -26.39
C SER A 311 -3.63 -9.67 -26.14
N ILE A 312 -4.00 -9.26 -24.91
CA ILE A 312 -5.38 -8.97 -24.52
C ILE A 312 -5.48 -7.46 -24.24
N ASP A 313 -6.30 -6.76 -25.02
CA ASP A 313 -6.47 -5.32 -24.85
C ASP A 313 -7.30 -5.00 -23.61
N ASP A 314 -8.43 -5.66 -23.43
CA ASP A 314 -9.27 -5.50 -22.26
C ASP A 314 -9.64 -6.87 -21.66
N PRO A 315 -8.94 -7.31 -20.62
CA PRO A 315 -9.23 -8.60 -20.01
C PRO A 315 -10.60 -8.65 -19.31
N PHE A 316 -11.18 -7.52 -18.94
CA PHE A 316 -12.50 -7.48 -18.30
C PHE A 316 -13.66 -7.70 -19.28
N ALA A 317 -13.43 -7.57 -20.59
CA ALA A 317 -14.39 -7.90 -21.62
C ALA A 317 -14.54 -9.42 -21.88
N LEU A 318 -13.67 -10.22 -21.26
CA LEU A 318 -13.67 -11.68 -21.35
C LEU A 318 -14.48 -12.32 -20.21
N ASN A 319 -14.28 -13.64 -20.00
CA ASN A 319 -14.74 -14.42 -18.84
C ASN A 319 -13.65 -15.39 -18.40
N ASN A 320 -13.85 -16.07 -17.25
CA ASN A 320 -12.86 -17.02 -16.72
C ASN A 320 -12.50 -18.15 -17.71
N LYS A 321 -13.48 -18.65 -18.48
CA LYS A 321 -13.26 -19.72 -19.45
C LYS A 321 -12.37 -19.25 -20.60
N GLU A 322 -12.62 -18.07 -21.13
CA GLU A 322 -11.86 -17.48 -22.24
C GLU A 322 -10.42 -17.18 -21.85
N VAL A 323 -10.20 -16.52 -20.70
CA VAL A 323 -8.86 -16.25 -20.17
C VAL A 323 -8.09 -17.57 -19.97
N LYS A 324 -8.73 -18.59 -19.37
CA LYS A 324 -8.14 -19.91 -19.18
C LYS A 324 -7.78 -20.61 -20.50
N GLN A 325 -8.58 -20.43 -21.53
CA GLN A 325 -8.30 -21.00 -22.86
C GLN A 325 -7.08 -20.30 -23.50
N ILE A 326 -6.99 -18.97 -23.40
CA ILE A 326 -5.86 -18.21 -23.95
C ILE A 326 -4.55 -18.62 -23.26
N LEU A 327 -4.55 -18.72 -21.93
CA LEU A 327 -3.40 -19.16 -21.14
C LEU A 327 -2.95 -20.57 -21.55
N LYS A 328 -3.87 -21.55 -21.61
CA LYS A 328 -3.58 -22.93 -22.04
C LYS A 328 -3.05 -23.04 -23.48
N LYS A 329 -3.59 -22.25 -24.40
CA LYS A 329 -3.13 -22.24 -25.81
C LYS A 329 -1.67 -21.80 -25.90
N LYS A 330 -1.29 -20.80 -25.09
CA LYS A 330 0.07 -20.27 -25.07
C LYS A 330 1.06 -21.23 -24.45
N GLU A 331 0.69 -21.92 -23.35
CA GLU A 331 1.53 -22.97 -22.75
C GLU A 331 1.84 -24.09 -23.74
N LYS A 332 0.83 -24.57 -24.47
CA LYS A 332 1.02 -25.58 -25.51
C LYS A 332 1.97 -25.11 -26.61
N THR A 333 1.89 -23.83 -27.01
CA THR A 333 2.79 -23.25 -28.02
C THR A 333 4.22 -23.17 -27.52
N ILE A 334 4.44 -22.78 -26.26
CA ILE A 334 5.77 -22.73 -25.63
C ILE A 334 6.37 -24.13 -25.52
N MET A 335 5.57 -25.13 -25.09
CA MET A 335 6.00 -26.53 -25.01
C MET A 335 6.31 -27.11 -26.40
N ALA A 336 5.50 -26.78 -27.42
CA ALA A 336 5.77 -27.21 -28.79
C ALA A 336 7.08 -26.63 -29.33
N ARG A 337 7.31 -25.33 -29.14
CA ARG A 337 8.56 -24.64 -29.49
C ARG A 337 9.77 -25.21 -28.74
N GLY A 338 9.59 -25.53 -27.44
CA GLY A 338 10.61 -26.17 -26.62
C GLY A 338 10.97 -27.57 -27.12
N ARG A 339 9.97 -28.37 -27.50
CA ARG A 339 10.19 -29.72 -28.09
C ARG A 339 10.89 -29.65 -29.45
N GLU A 340 10.50 -28.69 -30.29
CA GLU A 340 11.12 -28.49 -31.60
C GLU A 340 12.57 -28.03 -31.45
N TYR A 341 12.85 -27.10 -30.52
CA TYR A 341 14.21 -26.68 -30.20
C TYR A 341 15.08 -27.82 -29.67
N LEU A 342 14.50 -28.71 -28.84
CA LEU A 342 15.16 -29.93 -28.34
C LEU A 342 15.51 -30.88 -29.48
N LYS A 343 14.59 -31.10 -30.44
CA LYS A 343 14.81 -31.95 -31.59
C LYS A 343 15.96 -31.40 -32.48
N VAL A 344 16.00 -30.11 -32.67
CA VAL A 344 17.01 -29.47 -33.57
C VAL A 344 18.38 -29.33 -32.88
N ASN A 345 18.43 -29.02 -31.58
CA ASN A 345 19.65 -28.59 -30.88
C ASN A 345 20.16 -29.61 -29.85
N GLY A 346 19.40 -30.67 -29.58
CA GLY A 346 19.72 -31.67 -28.55
C GLY A 346 19.61 -31.16 -27.11
N VAL A 347 19.57 -32.07 -26.16
CA VAL A 347 19.30 -31.81 -24.73
C VAL A 347 20.35 -30.87 -24.11
N LYS A 348 21.63 -31.00 -24.45
CA LYS A 348 22.73 -30.26 -23.85
C LYS A 348 22.68 -28.74 -24.18
N LYS A 349 22.39 -28.37 -25.43
CA LYS A 349 22.25 -26.96 -25.85
C LYS A 349 20.96 -26.32 -25.29
N THR A 350 19.89 -27.09 -25.18
CA THR A 350 18.62 -26.63 -24.60
C THR A 350 18.76 -26.35 -23.11
N PHE A 351 19.46 -27.23 -22.38
CA PHE A 351 19.73 -27.05 -20.96
C PHE A 351 20.56 -25.78 -20.70
N LEU A 352 21.61 -25.53 -21.48
CA LEU A 352 22.44 -24.32 -21.41
C LEU A 352 21.64 -23.04 -21.69
N LYS A 353 20.66 -23.07 -22.59
CA LYS A 353 19.80 -21.92 -22.89
C LYS A 353 18.80 -21.69 -21.77
N LEU A 354 18.20 -22.72 -21.19
CA LEU A 354 17.31 -22.62 -20.02
C LEU A 354 18.05 -22.03 -18.82
N VAL A 355 19.27 -22.50 -18.51
CA VAL A 355 20.09 -21.96 -17.43
C VAL A 355 20.44 -20.49 -17.64
N ARG A 356 20.62 -20.03 -18.89
CA ARG A 356 20.85 -18.61 -19.20
C ARG A 356 19.60 -17.74 -19.07
N VAL A 357 18.40 -18.29 -19.28
CA VAL A 357 17.12 -17.58 -19.12
C VAL A 357 16.76 -17.45 -17.64
N PHE A 358 17.10 -18.45 -16.81
CA PHE A 358 16.90 -18.39 -15.35
C PHE A 358 18.00 -17.61 -14.60
N LYS A 359 19.09 -17.19 -15.28
CA LYS A 359 20.14 -16.32 -14.75
C LYS A 359 20.00 -14.85 -15.15
N LYS A 360 18.99 -14.50 -15.93
CA LYS A 360 18.54 -13.14 -16.22
C LYS A 360 17.22 -12.86 -15.50
#